data_4ef647ce897300ece8a3e49a075ba786
#
_entry.id   4ef647ce897300ece8a3e49a075ba786
#
_cell.length_a   1.000
_cell.length_b   1.000
_cell.length_c   1.000
_cell.angle_alpha   90.00
_cell.angle_beta   90.00
_cell.angle_gamma   90.00
#
_symmetry.space_group_name_H-M   'P 1'
#
loop_
_entity.id
_entity.type
_entity.pdbx_description
1 polymer ?
#
loop_
_entity_poly.entity_id
_entity_poly.type
_entity_poly.pdbx_seq_one_letter_code
_entity_poly.pdbx_strand_id
1 'polypeptide(L)'
;FIKDWSMTAKIIYIALTYIVWGSFCYTGINIPYGSMASVISPEAKDRASLSTFRTMGALCAGLAINMIAPMFLYATDKLGNQVVIAERFTIVGIVFSVLGLICHLLCYSLSTERVKVDVSNKQENAPKQNFFGLMKSLVQNKALVSLILSTTLVLVASTLTTALRSYLFIDYFRNAKAMMLATL
;
A
#
# COMPACT_ATOMS: atom_id res chain seq x y z
N PHE A 1 22.25 6.00 -10.64
CA PHE A 1 21.95 7.40 -10.96
C PHE A 1 22.37 8.40 -9.87
N ILE A 2 22.51 7.99 -8.58
CA ILE A 2 22.70 8.94 -7.44
C ILE A 2 24.00 8.65 -6.68
N LYS A 3 24.91 7.84 -7.22
CA LYS A 3 26.13 7.40 -6.50
C LYS A 3 27.03 8.57 -6.08
N ASP A 4 27.12 9.60 -6.93
CA ASP A 4 28.09 10.70 -6.79
C ASP A 4 27.50 11.97 -6.12
N TRP A 5 26.25 11.92 -5.68
CA TRP A 5 25.61 13.07 -5.03
C TRP A 5 26.03 13.20 -3.57
N SER A 6 26.02 14.44 -3.06
CA SER A 6 26.26 14.71 -1.65
C SER A 6 25.20 14.01 -0.76
N MET A 7 25.55 13.69 0.47
CA MET A 7 24.64 12.98 1.39
C MET A 7 23.32 13.74 1.60
N THR A 8 23.40 15.07 1.72
CA THR A 8 22.22 15.94 1.87
C THR A 8 21.31 15.88 0.64
N ALA A 9 21.87 15.89 -0.58
CA ALA A 9 21.10 15.78 -1.81
C ALA A 9 20.40 14.41 -1.93
N LYS A 10 21.05 13.33 -1.49
CA LYS A 10 20.44 11.99 -1.43
C LYS A 10 19.25 11.94 -0.49
N ILE A 11 19.38 12.53 0.71
CA ILE A 11 18.28 12.57 1.69
C ILE A 11 17.10 13.38 1.15
N ILE A 12 17.34 14.55 0.56
CA ILE A 12 16.30 15.38 -0.02
C ILE A 12 15.59 14.66 -1.15
N TYR A 13 16.34 14.00 -2.05
CA TYR A 13 15.78 13.24 -3.15
C TYR A 13 14.87 12.09 -2.65
N ILE A 14 15.34 11.31 -1.67
CA ILE A 14 14.56 10.22 -1.09
C ILE A 14 13.30 10.77 -0.42
N ALA A 15 13.40 11.85 0.34
CA ALA A 15 12.25 12.47 1.00
C ALA A 15 11.21 12.96 -0.02
N LEU A 16 11.64 13.67 -1.06
CA LEU A 16 10.75 14.19 -2.10
C LEU A 16 10.07 13.05 -2.88
N THR A 17 10.83 12.05 -3.32
CA THR A 17 10.27 10.91 -4.05
C THR A 17 9.28 10.12 -3.19
N TYR A 18 9.57 9.96 -1.90
CA TYR A 18 8.67 9.27 -0.97
C TYR A 18 7.37 10.05 -0.73
N ILE A 19 7.44 11.38 -0.59
CA ILE A 19 6.28 12.24 -0.44
C ILE A 19 5.43 12.21 -1.73
N VAL A 20 6.05 12.36 -2.90
CA VAL A 20 5.33 12.32 -4.18
C VAL A 20 4.65 10.98 -4.37
N TRP A 21 5.36 9.89 -4.16
CA TRP A 21 4.81 8.55 -4.30
C TRP A 21 3.71 8.26 -3.28
N GLY A 22 3.95 8.52 -2.00
CA GLY A 22 3.01 8.20 -0.91
C GLY A 22 1.81 9.14 -0.85
N SER A 23 2.01 10.45 -1.06
CA SER A 23 0.91 11.42 -0.93
C SER A 23 0.11 11.58 -2.23
N PHE A 24 0.76 11.72 -3.38
CA PHE A 24 0.05 11.96 -4.63
C PHE A 24 -0.35 10.67 -5.34
N CYS A 25 0.61 9.80 -5.65
CA CYS A 25 0.33 8.61 -6.45
C CYS A 25 -0.53 7.59 -5.68
N TYR A 26 -0.13 7.27 -4.46
CA TYR A 26 -0.85 6.29 -3.65
C TYR A 26 -2.26 6.76 -3.28
N THR A 27 -2.40 8.00 -2.84
CA THR A 27 -3.71 8.57 -2.48
C THR A 27 -4.61 8.72 -3.71
N GLY A 28 -4.05 9.20 -4.83
CA GLY A 28 -4.77 9.35 -6.10
C GLY A 28 -5.35 8.04 -6.63
N ILE A 29 -4.70 6.91 -6.38
CA ILE A 29 -5.20 5.58 -6.76
C ILE A 29 -6.17 5.02 -5.72
N ASN A 30 -5.86 5.17 -4.43
CA ASN A 30 -6.65 4.55 -3.37
C ASN A 30 -8.03 5.18 -3.17
N ILE A 31 -8.19 6.50 -3.38
CA ILE A 31 -9.49 7.17 -3.19
C ILE A 31 -10.52 6.65 -4.21
N PRO A 32 -10.28 6.68 -5.53
CA PRO A 32 -11.21 6.11 -6.50
C PRO A 32 -11.46 4.62 -6.28
N TYR A 33 -10.40 3.86 -6.02
CA TYR A 33 -10.50 2.42 -5.78
C TYR A 33 -11.33 2.09 -4.53
N GLY A 34 -11.19 2.86 -3.46
CA GLY A 34 -12.00 2.71 -2.25
C GLY A 34 -13.47 3.06 -2.47
N SER A 35 -13.76 4.09 -3.26
CA SER A 35 -15.12 4.52 -3.57
C SER A 35 -15.85 3.58 -4.54
N MET A 36 -15.13 2.82 -5.37
CA MET A 36 -15.73 1.87 -6.32
C MET A 36 -16.67 0.85 -5.66
N ALA A 37 -16.36 0.40 -4.45
CA ALA A 37 -17.21 -0.57 -3.75
C ALA A 37 -18.64 -0.04 -3.53
N SER A 38 -18.82 1.26 -3.34
CA SER A 38 -20.13 1.89 -3.16
C SER A 38 -20.91 2.11 -4.47
N VAL A 39 -20.19 2.13 -5.59
CA VAL A 39 -20.79 2.33 -6.94
C VAL A 39 -21.10 1.01 -7.61
N ILE A 40 -20.43 -0.07 -7.24
CA ILE A 40 -20.67 -1.43 -7.78
C ILE A 40 -21.97 -2.01 -7.20
N SER A 41 -22.22 -1.88 -5.88
CA SER A 41 -23.45 -2.38 -5.26
C SER A 41 -23.95 -1.46 -4.16
N PRO A 42 -25.29 -1.24 -4.09
CA PRO A 42 -25.93 -0.53 -2.99
C PRO A 42 -26.00 -1.37 -1.71
N GLU A 43 -25.90 -2.70 -1.81
CA GLU A 43 -26.05 -3.61 -0.69
C GLU A 43 -24.81 -3.66 0.22
N ALA A 44 -25.03 -3.57 1.53
CA ALA A 44 -23.95 -3.62 2.51
C ALA A 44 -23.21 -4.97 2.51
N LYS A 45 -23.92 -6.06 2.23
CA LYS A 45 -23.38 -7.43 2.17
C LYS A 45 -22.38 -7.58 1.02
N ASP A 46 -22.72 -7.07 -0.16
CA ASP A 46 -21.85 -7.12 -1.34
C ASP A 46 -20.58 -6.29 -1.13
N ARG A 47 -20.72 -5.10 -0.53
CA ARG A 47 -19.57 -4.25 -0.19
C ARG A 47 -18.65 -4.90 0.82
N ALA A 48 -19.20 -5.61 1.81
CA ALA A 48 -18.40 -6.39 2.75
C ALA A 48 -17.65 -7.53 2.05
N SER A 49 -18.32 -8.25 1.15
CA SER A 49 -17.72 -9.30 0.34
C SER A 49 -16.57 -8.77 -0.55
N LEU A 50 -16.79 -7.66 -1.26
CA LEU A 50 -15.76 -6.99 -2.06
C LEU A 50 -14.54 -6.60 -1.20
N SER A 51 -14.78 -6.05 0.00
CA SER A 51 -13.71 -5.71 0.94
C SER A 51 -12.92 -6.95 1.38
N THR A 52 -13.59 -8.06 1.62
CA THR A 52 -12.96 -9.34 2.00
C THR A 52 -12.08 -9.86 0.88
N PHE A 53 -12.58 -9.91 -0.36
CA PHE A 53 -11.78 -10.34 -1.51
C PHE A 53 -10.57 -9.42 -1.76
N ARG A 54 -10.73 -8.11 -1.59
CA ARG A 54 -9.63 -7.14 -1.64
C ARG A 54 -8.55 -7.46 -0.61
N THR A 55 -8.94 -7.74 0.62
CA THR A 55 -8.00 -8.06 1.71
C THR A 55 -7.29 -9.39 1.44
N MET A 56 -8.02 -10.42 0.99
CA MET A 56 -7.43 -11.70 0.61
C MET A 56 -6.43 -11.55 -0.55
N GLY A 57 -6.79 -10.80 -1.58
CA GLY A 57 -5.89 -10.49 -2.69
C GLY A 57 -4.62 -9.76 -2.24
N ALA A 58 -4.74 -8.79 -1.33
CA ALA A 58 -3.59 -8.08 -0.78
C ALA A 58 -2.68 -9.00 0.05
N LEU A 59 -3.25 -9.91 0.83
CA LEU A 59 -2.48 -10.92 1.59
C LEU A 59 -1.74 -11.87 0.65
N CYS A 60 -2.42 -12.43 -0.36
CA CYS A 60 -1.79 -13.32 -1.33
C CYS A 60 -0.66 -12.63 -2.11
N ALA A 61 -0.90 -11.39 -2.57
CA ALA A 61 0.13 -10.59 -3.24
C ALA A 61 1.31 -10.27 -2.32
N GLY A 62 1.03 -9.92 -1.07
CA GLY A 62 2.06 -9.66 -0.06
C GLY A 62 2.93 -10.88 0.20
N LEU A 63 2.33 -12.06 0.37
CA LEU A 63 3.07 -13.32 0.54
C LEU A 63 3.93 -13.64 -0.70
N ALA A 64 3.34 -13.53 -1.91
CA ALA A 64 4.07 -13.77 -3.15
C ALA A 64 5.28 -12.83 -3.30
N ILE A 65 5.10 -11.54 -3.05
CA ILE A 65 6.20 -10.55 -3.12
C ILE A 65 7.27 -10.85 -2.08
N ASN A 66 6.89 -11.13 -0.83
CA ASN A 66 7.84 -11.44 0.24
C ASN A 66 8.65 -12.72 -0.02
N MET A 67 8.10 -13.68 -0.75
CA MET A 67 8.83 -14.88 -1.16
C MET A 67 9.71 -14.65 -2.39
N ILE A 68 9.16 -14.00 -3.41
CA ILE A 68 9.80 -13.86 -4.72
C ILE A 68 10.88 -12.78 -4.71
N ALA A 69 10.59 -11.61 -4.13
CA ALA A 69 11.50 -10.47 -4.19
C ALA A 69 12.90 -10.77 -3.58
N PRO A 70 13.03 -11.35 -2.38
CA PRO A 70 14.35 -11.69 -1.83
C PRO A 70 15.13 -12.70 -2.69
N MET A 71 14.43 -13.64 -3.34
CA MET A 71 15.08 -14.66 -4.18
C MET A 71 15.80 -14.03 -5.39
N PHE A 72 15.27 -12.91 -5.92
CA PHE A 72 15.89 -12.20 -7.05
C PHE A 72 16.89 -11.12 -6.60
N LEU A 73 16.67 -10.50 -5.45
CA LEU A 73 17.45 -9.36 -4.98
C LEU A 73 18.76 -9.75 -4.29
N TYR A 74 18.80 -10.93 -3.63
CA TYR A 74 19.97 -11.38 -2.91
C TYR A 74 20.76 -12.41 -3.71
N ALA A 75 22.08 -12.25 -3.74
CA ALA A 75 23.01 -13.27 -4.23
C ALA A 75 24.02 -13.61 -3.14
N THR A 76 24.47 -14.84 -3.15
CA THR A 76 25.51 -15.32 -2.22
C THR A 76 26.87 -14.98 -2.81
N ASP A 77 27.67 -14.19 -2.13
CA ASP A 77 29.06 -13.88 -2.50
C ASP A 77 29.97 -15.10 -2.25
N LYS A 78 31.18 -15.07 -2.81
CA LYS A 78 32.20 -16.14 -2.66
C LYS A 78 32.54 -16.46 -1.20
N LEU A 79 32.29 -15.53 -0.29
CA LEU A 79 32.48 -15.66 1.17
C LEU A 79 31.24 -16.22 1.90
N GLY A 80 30.17 -16.60 1.19
CA GLY A 80 28.93 -17.10 1.79
C GLY A 80 27.99 -16.02 2.32
N ASN A 81 28.36 -14.74 2.24
CA ASN A 81 27.50 -13.63 2.66
C ASN A 81 26.44 -13.31 1.61
N GLN A 82 25.24 -12.97 2.05
CA GLN A 82 24.18 -12.52 1.15
C GLN A 82 24.35 -11.04 0.85
N VAL A 83 24.64 -10.72 -0.41
CA VAL A 83 24.83 -9.34 -0.88
C VAL A 83 23.68 -8.93 -1.77
N VAL A 84 23.21 -7.72 -1.58
CA VAL A 84 22.15 -7.12 -2.39
C VAL A 84 22.75 -6.61 -3.70
N ILE A 85 22.21 -7.06 -4.83
CA ILE A 85 22.64 -6.59 -6.14
C ILE A 85 21.76 -5.42 -6.56
N ALA A 86 22.32 -4.19 -6.49
CA ALA A 86 21.59 -2.96 -6.78
C ALA A 86 20.97 -2.91 -8.19
N GLU A 87 21.61 -3.50 -9.19
CA GLU A 87 21.09 -3.55 -10.56
C GLU A 87 19.81 -4.35 -10.69
N ARG A 88 19.69 -5.43 -9.93
CA ARG A 88 18.49 -6.28 -9.92
C ARG A 88 17.29 -5.58 -9.32
N PHE A 89 17.49 -4.62 -8.40
CA PHE A 89 16.39 -3.80 -7.86
C PHE A 89 15.65 -3.04 -8.96
N THR A 90 16.38 -2.49 -9.92
CA THR A 90 15.77 -1.75 -11.03
C THR A 90 14.92 -2.67 -11.90
N ILE A 91 15.42 -3.86 -12.21
CA ILE A 91 14.70 -4.85 -13.04
C ILE A 91 13.43 -5.31 -12.31
N VAL A 92 13.55 -5.70 -11.05
CA VAL A 92 12.43 -6.14 -10.22
C VAL A 92 11.40 -5.01 -10.07
N GLY A 93 11.84 -3.77 -9.86
CA GLY A 93 10.97 -2.60 -9.78
C GLY A 93 10.18 -2.37 -11.08
N ILE A 94 10.82 -2.48 -12.24
CA ILE A 94 10.16 -2.34 -13.55
C ILE A 94 9.13 -3.46 -13.75
N VAL A 95 9.49 -4.71 -13.47
CA VAL A 95 8.58 -5.86 -13.63
C VAL A 95 7.33 -5.70 -12.76
N PHE A 96 7.50 -5.36 -11.47
CA PHE A 96 6.35 -5.15 -10.57
C PHE A 96 5.53 -3.92 -10.95
N SER A 97 6.15 -2.86 -11.47
CA SER A 97 5.43 -1.67 -11.95
C SER A 97 4.57 -1.99 -13.17
N VAL A 98 5.10 -2.73 -14.14
CA VAL A 98 4.36 -3.16 -15.34
C VAL A 98 3.22 -4.10 -14.93
N LEU A 99 3.48 -5.07 -14.06
CA LEU A 99 2.45 -5.98 -13.56
C LEU A 99 1.34 -5.24 -12.81
N GLY A 100 1.71 -4.27 -11.97
CA GLY A 100 0.77 -3.40 -11.27
C GLY A 100 -0.10 -2.59 -12.23
N LEU A 101 0.50 -2.02 -13.28
CA LEU A 101 -0.24 -1.29 -14.31
C LEU A 101 -1.26 -2.20 -15.04
N ILE A 102 -0.83 -3.40 -15.43
CA ILE A 102 -1.72 -4.39 -16.06
C ILE A 102 -2.89 -4.74 -15.13
N CYS A 103 -2.63 -5.01 -13.85
CA CYS A 103 -3.68 -5.31 -12.88
C CYS A 103 -4.67 -4.15 -12.70
N HIS A 104 -4.19 -2.89 -12.68
CA HIS A 104 -5.06 -1.72 -12.60
C HIS A 104 -5.92 -1.54 -13.86
N LEU A 105 -5.35 -1.75 -15.04
CA LEU A 105 -6.08 -1.70 -16.31
C LEU A 105 -7.15 -2.81 -16.40
N LEU A 106 -6.81 -4.02 -15.95
CA LEU A 106 -7.77 -5.13 -15.87
C LEU A 106 -8.89 -4.80 -14.87
N CYS A 107 -8.56 -4.28 -13.70
CA CYS A 107 -9.54 -3.86 -12.71
C CYS A 107 -10.49 -2.81 -13.30
N TYR A 108 -9.97 -1.83 -14.01
CA TYR A 108 -10.78 -0.80 -14.67
C TYR A 108 -11.69 -1.40 -15.75
N SER A 109 -11.18 -2.27 -16.63
CA SER A 109 -11.96 -2.85 -17.73
C SER A 109 -13.03 -3.83 -17.26
N LEU A 110 -12.79 -4.54 -16.15
CA LEU A 110 -13.74 -5.51 -15.59
C LEU A 110 -14.77 -4.88 -14.65
N SER A 111 -14.52 -3.66 -14.18
CA SER A 111 -15.42 -2.97 -13.26
C SER A 111 -16.49 -2.20 -14.00
N THR A 112 -17.76 -2.49 -13.68
CA THR A 112 -18.92 -1.76 -14.24
C THR A 112 -19.66 -1.05 -13.13
N GLU A 113 -19.89 0.26 -13.32
CA GLU A 113 -20.70 1.08 -12.42
C GLU A 113 -22.19 0.71 -12.59
N ARG A 114 -22.78 0.16 -11.56
CA ARG A 114 -24.21 -0.22 -11.54
C ARG A 114 -25.08 0.81 -10.85
N VAL A 115 -24.52 1.55 -9.90
CA VAL A 115 -25.24 2.58 -9.14
C VAL A 115 -24.93 3.93 -9.74
N LYS A 116 -25.84 4.47 -10.54
CA LYS A 116 -25.75 5.85 -11.01
C LYS A 116 -26.15 6.77 -9.86
N VAL A 117 -25.19 7.46 -9.29
CA VAL A 117 -25.46 8.52 -8.31
C VAL A 117 -25.81 9.77 -9.08
N ASP A 118 -27.09 10.14 -9.07
CA ASP A 118 -27.54 11.44 -9.61
C ASP A 118 -26.93 12.57 -8.78
N VAL A 119 -25.80 13.07 -9.26
CA VAL A 119 -25.04 14.16 -8.62
C VAL A 119 -25.79 15.48 -8.70
N SER A 120 -26.62 15.65 -9.74
CA SER A 120 -27.35 16.91 -10.00
C SER A 120 -28.36 17.28 -8.92
N ASN A 121 -29.08 16.31 -8.34
CA ASN A 121 -30.09 16.59 -7.32
C ASN A 121 -29.55 16.67 -5.89
N LYS A 122 -28.32 16.20 -5.63
CA LYS A 122 -27.72 16.27 -4.29
C LYS A 122 -26.91 17.53 -4.03
N GLN A 123 -26.44 18.23 -5.07
CA GLN A 123 -25.66 19.45 -4.88
C GLN A 123 -26.50 20.69 -4.54
N GLU A 124 -27.78 20.75 -4.97
CA GLU A 124 -28.63 21.90 -4.67
C GLU A 124 -29.14 21.94 -3.23
N ASN A 125 -29.27 20.80 -2.56
CA ASN A 125 -29.83 20.72 -1.21
C ASN A 125 -28.86 20.23 -0.13
N ALA A 126 -27.60 19.97 -0.48
CA ALA A 126 -26.61 19.63 0.53
C ALA A 126 -26.14 20.90 1.25
N PRO A 127 -26.32 21.01 2.56
CA PRO A 127 -25.75 22.13 3.30
C PRO A 127 -24.26 22.16 3.02
N LYS A 128 -23.71 23.33 2.62
CA LYS A 128 -22.27 23.54 2.45
C LYS A 128 -21.59 23.23 3.79
N GLN A 129 -21.27 21.96 3.99
CA GLN A 129 -20.57 21.53 5.20
C GLN A 129 -19.15 22.06 5.12
N ASN A 130 -18.81 22.98 5.99
CA ASN A 130 -17.46 23.45 6.15
C ASN A 130 -16.56 22.25 6.57
N PHE A 131 -15.37 22.17 6.03
CA PHE A 131 -14.40 21.13 6.37
C PHE A 131 -14.25 20.93 7.90
N PHE A 132 -14.23 22.00 8.66
CA PHE A 132 -14.21 21.96 10.12
C PHE A 132 -15.46 21.35 10.75
N GLY A 133 -16.63 21.55 10.15
CA GLY A 133 -17.89 20.92 10.60
C GLY A 133 -17.88 19.42 10.39
N LEU A 134 -17.36 18.96 9.24
CA LEU A 134 -17.16 17.53 8.95
C LEU A 134 -16.17 16.89 9.94
N MET A 135 -15.03 17.53 10.16
CA MET A 135 -14.03 17.03 11.13
C MET A 135 -14.60 16.96 12.55
N LYS A 136 -15.35 17.97 12.97
CA LYS A 136 -16.01 17.97 14.27
C LYS A 136 -17.02 16.82 14.41
N SER A 137 -17.84 16.59 13.39
CA SER A 137 -18.80 15.48 13.36
C SER A 137 -18.11 14.11 13.40
N LEU A 138 -16.98 13.97 12.70
CA LEU A 138 -16.19 12.74 12.75
C LEU A 138 -15.61 12.47 14.15
N VAL A 139 -15.05 13.50 14.79
CA VAL A 139 -14.48 13.37 16.14
C VAL A 139 -15.55 13.14 17.21
N GLN A 140 -16.76 13.64 17.03
CA GLN A 140 -17.88 13.40 17.93
C GLN A 140 -18.38 11.95 17.89
N ASN A 141 -18.14 11.22 16.82
CA ASN A 141 -18.52 9.83 16.70
C ASN A 141 -17.49 8.93 17.42
N LYS A 142 -17.73 8.61 18.68
CA LYS A 142 -16.85 7.80 19.53
C LYS A 142 -16.53 6.43 18.92
N ALA A 143 -17.48 5.79 18.23
CA ALA A 143 -17.26 4.50 17.59
C ALA A 143 -16.27 4.63 16.43
N LEU A 144 -16.38 5.67 15.62
CA LEU A 144 -15.47 5.95 14.50
C LEU A 144 -14.07 6.27 15.01
N VAL A 145 -13.94 7.12 16.03
CA VAL A 145 -12.65 7.47 16.65
C VAL A 145 -11.97 6.24 17.24
N SER A 146 -12.71 5.39 17.94
CA SER A 146 -12.17 4.13 18.48
C SER A 146 -11.67 3.20 17.37
N LEU A 147 -12.39 3.07 16.26
CA LEU A 147 -11.99 2.29 15.11
C LEU A 147 -10.71 2.84 14.45
N ILE A 148 -10.63 4.15 14.24
CA ILE A 148 -9.44 4.80 13.67
C ILE A 148 -8.24 4.60 14.59
N LEU A 149 -8.39 4.78 15.88
CA LEU A 149 -7.31 4.60 16.85
C LEU A 149 -6.82 3.15 16.88
N SER A 150 -7.75 2.19 16.92
CA SER A 150 -7.44 0.77 16.93
C SER A 150 -6.68 0.35 15.65
N THR A 151 -7.20 0.73 14.48
CA THR A 151 -6.53 0.39 13.19
C THR A 151 -5.16 1.05 13.08
N THR A 152 -5.01 2.29 13.54
CA THR A 152 -3.71 2.99 13.55
C THR A 152 -2.70 2.27 14.44
N LEU A 153 -3.08 1.86 15.64
CA LEU A 153 -2.22 1.11 16.54
C LEU A 153 -1.79 -0.23 15.95
N VAL A 154 -2.73 -0.97 15.34
CA VAL A 154 -2.43 -2.25 14.65
C VAL A 154 -1.46 -2.03 13.48
N LEU A 155 -1.65 -0.98 12.67
CA LEU A 155 -0.76 -0.66 11.56
C LEU A 155 0.65 -0.30 12.05
N VAL A 156 0.77 0.52 13.09
CA VAL A 156 2.07 0.86 13.68
C VAL A 156 2.76 -0.39 14.22
N ALA A 157 2.05 -1.24 14.97
CA ALA A 157 2.61 -2.48 15.50
C ALA A 157 3.08 -3.43 14.38
N SER A 158 2.29 -3.59 13.32
CA SER A 158 2.65 -4.47 12.20
C SER A 158 3.84 -3.93 11.38
N THR A 159 3.91 -2.63 11.15
CA THR A 159 5.05 -2.02 10.44
C THR A 159 6.33 -2.10 11.25
N LEU A 160 6.29 -1.86 12.55
CA LEU A 160 7.42 -2.04 13.46
C LEU A 160 7.89 -3.48 13.49
N THR A 161 6.97 -4.44 13.62
CA THR A 161 7.30 -5.87 13.62
C THR A 161 7.98 -6.28 12.31
N THR A 162 7.49 -5.80 11.17
CA THR A 162 8.07 -6.09 9.86
C THR A 162 9.47 -5.49 9.72
N ALA A 163 9.66 -4.25 10.17
CA ALA A 163 10.96 -3.59 10.14
C ALA A 163 11.98 -4.31 11.05
N LEU A 164 11.61 -4.60 12.30
CA LEU A 164 12.46 -5.31 13.25
C LEU A 164 12.84 -6.70 12.74
N ARG A 165 11.88 -7.41 12.15
CA ARG A 165 12.12 -8.73 11.53
C ARG A 165 13.16 -8.62 10.42
N SER A 166 13.05 -7.63 9.53
CA SER A 166 14.01 -7.43 8.45
C SER A 166 15.42 -7.19 8.98
N TYR A 167 15.58 -6.31 9.96
CA TYR A 167 16.89 -6.07 10.60
C TYR A 167 17.45 -7.34 11.27
N LEU A 168 16.62 -8.08 12.00
CA LEU A 168 17.03 -9.29 12.70
C LEU A 168 17.59 -10.33 11.72
N PHE A 169 16.87 -10.63 10.64
CA PHE A 169 17.26 -11.67 9.70
C PHE A 169 18.38 -11.25 8.75
N ILE A 170 18.47 -9.98 8.37
CA ILE A 170 19.49 -9.49 7.44
C ILE A 170 20.78 -9.17 8.18
N ASP A 171 20.73 -8.38 9.26
CA ASP A 171 21.92 -7.86 9.92
C ASP A 171 22.47 -8.83 10.98
N TYR A 172 21.59 -9.44 11.78
CA TYR A 172 22.00 -10.33 12.86
C TYR A 172 22.24 -11.77 12.39
N PHE A 173 21.23 -12.40 11.80
CA PHE A 173 21.35 -13.78 11.34
C PHE A 173 22.03 -13.94 9.98
N ARG A 174 22.17 -12.87 9.21
CA ARG A 174 22.75 -12.85 7.85
C ARG A 174 22.16 -13.91 6.92
N ASN A 175 20.89 -14.23 7.10
CA ASN A 175 20.20 -15.30 6.39
C ASN A 175 18.84 -14.83 5.87
N ALA A 176 18.83 -14.28 4.64
CA ALA A 176 17.60 -13.84 4.00
C ALA A 176 16.64 -14.99 3.66
N LYS A 177 17.13 -16.23 3.50
CA LYS A 177 16.26 -17.40 3.28
C LYS A 177 15.43 -17.73 4.52
N ALA A 178 16.01 -17.57 5.72
CA ALA A 178 15.28 -17.74 6.97
C ALA A 178 14.19 -16.66 7.15
N MET A 179 14.40 -15.46 6.63
CA MET A 179 13.39 -14.39 6.63
C MET A 179 12.15 -14.78 5.81
N MET A 180 12.35 -15.48 4.65
CA MET A 180 11.23 -15.97 3.84
C MET A 180 10.35 -16.96 4.63
N LEU A 181 10.97 -17.91 5.34
CA LEU A 181 10.25 -18.89 6.15
C LEU A 181 9.54 -18.27 7.35
N ALA A 182 10.09 -17.21 7.91
CA ALA A 182 9.51 -16.51 9.06
C ALA A 182 8.33 -15.56 8.67
N THR A 183 8.11 -15.33 7.37
CA THR A 183 6.99 -14.53 6.87
C THR A 183 5.77 -15.38 6.48
N LEU A 184 5.91 -16.69 6.44
CA LEU A 184 4.83 -17.66 6.28
C LEU A 184 4.10 -17.90 7.60
#